data_add5634587799241de1f6efc06f2b03a
#
_entry.id   add5634587799241de1f6efc06f2b03a
#
_cell.length_a   1.000
_cell.length_b   1.000
_cell.length_c   1.000
_cell.angle_alpha   90.00
_cell.angle_beta   90.00
_cell.angle_gamma   90.00
#
_symmetry.space_group_name_H-M   'P 1'
#
loop_
_entity.id
_entity.type
_entity.pdbx_description
1 polymer ?
#
loop_
_entity_poly.entity_id
_entity_poly.type
_entity_poly.pdbx_seq_one_letter_code
_entity_poly.pdbx_strand_id
1 'polypeptide(L)'
;MAHDNAPRLEPRLFHPRYWASWFGLGLLWLLTLLPWRSQMWLGRQLGRLAAKILKSRVKIARRNLELAMPELTRDEREKLLKANFESVGCAVFEVGIAWFWPDWRMRNLMKVEGEEHVIAAMEKGQGMLLLSCHFLTLELNARCFGLVRPGVGVYRPNTNPVLEYAQYHGRCASNKYLVDRMDVKGMIKALRNGDALWYAPDHDYGSHASVFVPYFAVEQAATITGTATLARVKNTVTLPCYNIRTSEGYTLHIGAPLADYPSGDDMVDAARANREIEAAVRKAPEQYMWLHRRFKTRPSSEDAGFY
;
A
#
# COMPACT_ATOMS: atom_id res chain seq x y z
N MET A 1 -10.50 -23.61 -0.16
CA MET A 1 -10.53 -23.45 1.32
C MET A 1 -10.21 -22.02 1.81
N ALA A 2 -9.57 -21.14 1.04
CA ALA A 2 -9.31 -19.75 1.48
C ALA A 2 -10.56 -18.83 1.48
N HIS A 3 -11.66 -19.24 0.89
CA HIS A 3 -12.90 -18.45 0.83
C HIS A 3 -13.82 -18.61 2.04
N ASP A 4 -13.57 -19.56 2.95
CA ASP A 4 -14.44 -19.81 4.13
C ASP A 4 -14.31 -18.74 5.22
N ASN A 5 -13.29 -17.89 5.19
CA ASN A 5 -13.05 -16.86 6.20
C ASN A 5 -13.51 -15.45 5.79
N ALA A 6 -14.27 -15.31 4.69
CA ALA A 6 -14.82 -14.01 4.30
C ALA A 6 -15.82 -13.51 5.37
N PRO A 7 -15.69 -12.27 5.87
CA PRO A 7 -16.63 -11.70 6.82
C PRO A 7 -18.04 -11.73 6.26
N ARG A 8 -19.00 -12.25 7.05
CA ARG A 8 -20.43 -12.32 6.64
C ARG A 8 -21.21 -11.14 7.21
N LEU A 9 -22.22 -10.72 6.47
CA LEU A 9 -23.16 -9.72 6.96
C LEU A 9 -24.11 -10.40 7.98
N GLU A 10 -23.84 -10.21 9.26
CA GLU A 10 -24.58 -10.81 10.36
C GLU A 10 -25.40 -9.75 11.11
N PRO A 11 -26.56 -10.12 11.73
CA PRO A 11 -27.40 -9.19 12.50
C PRO A 11 -26.62 -8.39 13.57
N ARG A 12 -25.59 -8.98 14.17
CA ARG A 12 -24.73 -8.31 15.16
C ARG A 12 -24.06 -7.05 14.64
N LEU A 13 -23.85 -6.93 13.31
CA LEU A 13 -23.22 -5.76 12.68
C LEU A 13 -24.14 -4.54 12.67
N PHE A 14 -25.44 -4.73 12.87
CA PHE A 14 -26.44 -3.65 12.95
C PHE A 14 -26.69 -3.14 14.38
N HIS A 15 -25.97 -3.68 15.36
CA HIS A 15 -26.06 -3.20 16.74
C HIS A 15 -25.72 -1.69 16.83
N PRO A 16 -26.42 -0.88 17.65
CA PRO A 16 -26.27 0.58 17.75
C PRO A 16 -24.83 1.06 17.91
N ARG A 17 -23.97 0.30 18.59
CA ARG A 17 -22.53 0.63 18.73
C ARG A 17 -21.79 0.78 17.41
N TYR A 18 -22.30 0.26 16.30
CA TYR A 18 -21.70 0.33 14.98
C TYR A 18 -22.35 1.34 14.03
N TRP A 19 -23.43 2.00 14.44
CA TRP A 19 -24.14 2.95 13.58
C TRP A 19 -23.24 4.06 13.05
N ALA A 20 -22.33 4.57 13.88
CA ALA A 20 -21.35 5.56 13.43
C ALA A 20 -20.47 5.04 12.27
N SER A 21 -20.09 3.75 12.30
CA SER A 21 -19.34 3.13 11.21
C SER A 21 -20.17 3.00 9.93
N TRP A 22 -21.43 2.55 10.05
CA TRP A 22 -22.35 2.50 8.90
C TRP A 22 -22.65 3.88 8.33
N PHE A 23 -22.88 4.87 9.19
CA PHE A 23 -23.08 6.25 8.76
C PHE A 23 -21.85 6.77 8.02
N GLY A 24 -20.64 6.55 8.56
CA GLY A 24 -19.40 6.94 7.90
C GLY A 24 -19.21 6.29 6.53
N LEU A 25 -19.48 4.98 6.41
CA LEU A 25 -19.44 4.25 5.12
C LEU A 25 -20.49 4.76 4.15
N GLY A 26 -21.73 5.00 4.62
CA GLY A 26 -22.80 5.58 3.79
C GLY A 26 -22.47 6.98 3.29
N LEU A 27 -21.91 7.82 4.16
CA LEU A 27 -21.43 9.15 3.78
C LEU A 27 -20.29 9.06 2.77
N LEU A 28 -19.32 8.19 3.00
CA LEU A 28 -18.22 7.96 2.05
C LEU A 28 -18.75 7.50 0.71
N TRP A 29 -19.71 6.57 0.68
CA TRP A 29 -20.36 6.12 -0.54
C TRP A 29 -21.06 7.28 -1.28
N LEU A 30 -21.84 8.11 -0.57
CA LEU A 30 -22.49 9.30 -1.15
C LEU A 30 -21.47 10.26 -1.76
N LEU A 31 -20.37 10.52 -1.07
CA LEU A 31 -19.31 11.41 -1.54
C LEU A 31 -18.62 10.87 -2.81
N THR A 32 -18.59 9.54 -3.00
CA THR A 32 -18.02 8.95 -4.24
C THR A 32 -18.92 9.15 -5.47
N LEU A 33 -20.17 9.58 -5.32
CA LEU A 33 -21.04 9.94 -6.43
C LEU A 33 -20.63 11.24 -7.11
N LEU A 34 -19.93 12.12 -6.40
CA LEU A 34 -19.41 13.38 -6.95
C LEU A 34 -18.45 13.13 -8.12
N PRO A 35 -18.26 14.13 -9.01
CA PRO A 35 -17.19 14.09 -10.01
C PRO A 35 -15.82 13.91 -9.34
N TRP A 36 -14.93 13.13 -9.94
CA TRP A 36 -13.60 12.84 -9.38
C TRP A 36 -12.81 14.09 -8.98
N ARG A 37 -12.82 15.13 -9.83
CA ARG A 37 -12.12 16.38 -9.53
C ARG A 37 -12.62 17.06 -8.27
N SER A 38 -13.95 17.01 -8.04
CA SER A 38 -14.57 17.54 -6.81
C SER A 38 -14.14 16.76 -5.58
N GLN A 39 -14.09 15.42 -5.69
CA GLN A 39 -13.60 14.56 -4.60
C GLN A 39 -12.14 14.89 -4.26
N MET A 40 -11.28 15.05 -5.26
CA MET A 40 -9.87 15.40 -5.05
C MET A 40 -9.70 16.80 -4.46
N TRP A 41 -10.55 17.75 -4.83
CA TRP A 41 -10.54 19.08 -4.23
C TRP A 41 -10.96 19.02 -2.76
N LEU A 42 -12.07 18.35 -2.44
CA LEU A 42 -12.52 18.14 -1.06
C LEU A 42 -11.46 17.39 -0.23
N GLY A 43 -10.85 16.38 -0.81
CA GLY A 43 -9.76 15.63 -0.18
C GLY A 43 -8.60 16.53 0.21
N ARG A 44 -8.15 17.41 -0.69
CA ARG A 44 -7.09 18.37 -0.38
C ARG A 44 -7.48 19.31 0.77
N GLN A 45 -8.75 19.81 0.80
CA GLN A 45 -9.20 20.64 1.92
C GLN A 45 -9.21 19.85 3.24
N LEU A 46 -9.71 18.62 3.22
CA LEU A 46 -9.70 17.71 4.37
C LEU A 46 -8.27 17.46 4.87
N GLY A 47 -7.32 17.23 3.98
CA GLY A 47 -5.91 17.04 4.32
C GLY A 47 -5.28 18.28 4.97
N ARG A 48 -5.58 19.48 4.45
CA ARG A 48 -5.14 20.74 5.07
C ARG A 48 -5.69 20.94 6.49
N LEU A 49 -6.95 20.55 6.70
CA LEU A 49 -7.55 20.56 8.04
C LEU A 49 -6.90 19.50 8.94
N ALA A 50 -6.71 18.30 8.44
CA ALA A 50 -6.04 17.20 9.16
C ALA A 50 -4.63 17.60 9.63
N ALA A 51 -3.85 18.32 8.82
CA ALA A 51 -2.54 18.83 9.19
C ALA A 51 -2.60 19.82 10.39
N LYS A 52 -3.69 20.56 10.54
CA LYS A 52 -3.88 21.47 11.69
C LYS A 52 -4.23 20.71 12.98
N ILE A 53 -4.94 19.60 12.87
CA ILE A 53 -5.45 18.81 14.00
C ILE A 53 -4.45 17.73 14.43
N LEU A 54 -3.90 16.98 13.49
CA LEU A 54 -3.05 15.81 13.74
C LEU A 54 -1.58 16.17 13.96
N LYS A 55 -1.28 17.06 14.91
CA LYS A 55 0.07 17.61 15.18
C LYS A 55 1.13 16.51 15.36
N SER A 56 0.78 15.41 16.06
CA SER A 56 1.70 14.27 16.25
C SER A 56 2.08 13.62 14.92
N ARG A 57 1.14 13.45 13.98
CA ARG A 57 1.41 12.88 12.67
C ARG A 57 2.23 13.82 11.78
N VAL A 58 1.97 15.13 11.87
CA VAL A 58 2.81 16.14 11.21
C VAL A 58 4.26 16.05 11.67
N LYS A 59 4.48 15.94 13.02
CA LYS A 59 5.82 15.79 13.58
C LYS A 59 6.53 14.52 13.05
N ILE A 60 5.82 13.39 13.00
CA ILE A 60 6.38 12.14 12.49
C ILE A 60 6.73 12.27 11.00
N ALA A 61 5.80 12.78 10.18
CA ALA A 61 6.03 12.92 8.74
C ALA A 61 7.20 13.87 8.44
N ARG A 62 7.28 15.01 9.15
CA ARG A 62 8.42 15.95 9.04
C ARG A 62 9.73 15.24 9.37
N ARG A 63 9.77 14.49 10.48
CA ARG A 63 10.97 13.75 10.89
C ARG A 63 11.38 12.69 9.88
N ASN A 64 10.42 11.97 9.31
CA ASN A 64 10.70 11.01 8.23
C ASN A 64 11.31 11.69 7.00
N LEU A 65 10.79 12.85 6.59
CA LEU A 65 11.34 13.61 5.45
C LEU A 65 12.75 14.15 5.74
N GLU A 66 13.02 14.60 6.98
CA GLU A 66 14.37 15.02 7.39
C GLU A 66 15.38 13.86 7.31
N LEU A 67 14.96 12.66 7.73
CA LEU A 67 15.81 11.47 7.73
C LEU A 67 15.99 10.87 6.33
N ALA A 68 14.91 10.82 5.55
CA ALA A 68 14.91 10.15 4.25
C ALA A 68 15.48 11.02 3.13
N MET A 69 15.26 12.34 3.17
CA MET A 69 15.60 13.28 2.10
C MET A 69 16.37 14.49 2.65
N PRO A 70 17.57 14.29 3.25
CA PRO A 70 18.38 15.38 3.78
C PRO A 70 18.87 16.33 2.70
N GLU A 71 18.93 15.87 1.44
CA GLU A 71 19.30 16.66 0.27
C GLU A 71 18.31 17.80 -0.03
N LEU A 72 17.06 17.68 0.40
CA LEU A 72 16.09 18.75 0.25
C LEU A 72 16.33 19.85 1.30
N THR A 73 16.14 21.10 0.90
CA THR A 73 16.11 22.22 1.84
C THR A 73 14.94 22.11 2.81
N ARG A 74 15.00 22.86 3.91
CA ARG A 74 13.88 22.90 4.87
C ARG A 74 12.57 23.35 4.19
N ASP A 75 12.63 24.35 3.33
CA ASP A 75 11.43 24.88 2.65
C ASP A 75 10.84 23.89 1.66
N GLU A 76 11.67 23.13 0.94
CA GLU A 76 11.22 22.05 0.06
C GLU A 76 10.55 20.93 0.84
N ARG A 77 11.14 20.51 1.99
CA ARG A 77 10.51 19.51 2.87
C ARG A 77 9.16 19.99 3.43
N GLU A 78 9.04 21.25 3.82
CA GLU A 78 7.76 21.78 4.31
C GLU A 78 6.71 21.89 3.19
N LYS A 79 7.10 22.23 1.95
CA LYS A 79 6.22 22.19 0.79
C LYS A 79 5.75 20.76 0.52
N LEU A 80 6.68 19.78 0.54
CA LEU A 80 6.39 18.36 0.36
C LEU A 80 5.47 17.84 1.48
N LEU A 81 5.72 18.18 2.74
CA LEU A 81 4.89 17.83 3.87
C LEU A 81 3.44 18.33 3.71
N LYS A 82 3.27 19.57 3.24
CA LYS A 82 1.94 20.14 2.97
C LYS A 82 1.23 19.36 1.86
N ALA A 83 1.91 19.07 0.75
CA ALA A 83 1.37 18.29 -0.37
C ALA A 83 1.04 16.86 0.08
N ASN A 84 1.85 16.26 0.96
CA ASN A 84 1.60 14.95 1.53
C ASN A 84 0.30 14.92 2.35
N PHE A 85 0.06 15.89 3.22
CA PHE A 85 -1.20 15.97 3.95
C PHE A 85 -2.41 16.20 3.04
N GLU A 86 -2.27 16.98 1.96
CA GLU A 86 -3.31 17.10 0.94
C GLU A 86 -3.61 15.73 0.29
N SER A 87 -2.58 14.93 0.03
CA SER A 87 -2.73 13.57 -0.47
C SER A 87 -3.36 12.63 0.56
N VAL A 88 -3.04 12.76 1.85
CA VAL A 88 -3.72 12.02 2.94
C VAL A 88 -5.23 12.27 2.93
N GLY A 89 -5.65 13.51 2.74
CA GLY A 89 -7.07 13.82 2.63
C GLY A 89 -7.72 13.23 1.37
N CYS A 90 -7.01 13.22 0.23
CA CYS A 90 -7.48 12.56 -0.98
C CYS A 90 -7.64 11.04 -0.78
N ALA A 91 -6.73 10.40 -0.04
CA ALA A 91 -6.78 8.96 0.22
C ALA A 91 -8.11 8.51 0.86
N VAL A 92 -8.75 9.34 1.66
CA VAL A 92 -10.07 9.04 2.25
C VAL A 92 -11.11 8.81 1.15
N PHE A 93 -11.14 9.66 0.12
CA PHE A 93 -12.04 9.50 -1.02
C PHE A 93 -11.63 8.32 -1.91
N GLU A 94 -10.33 8.10 -2.07
CA GLU A 94 -9.76 7.03 -2.88
C GLU A 94 -10.09 5.64 -2.32
N VAL A 95 -10.21 5.49 -0.99
CA VAL A 95 -10.76 4.29 -0.36
C VAL A 95 -12.20 4.06 -0.86
N GLY A 96 -13.04 5.08 -0.83
CA GLY A 96 -14.42 4.98 -1.31
C GLY A 96 -14.49 4.69 -2.81
N ILE A 97 -13.66 5.34 -3.62
CA ILE A 97 -13.55 5.09 -5.06
C ILE A 97 -13.20 3.60 -5.31
N ALA A 98 -12.17 3.10 -4.62
CA ALA A 98 -11.72 1.72 -4.80
C ALA A 98 -12.78 0.69 -4.43
N TRP A 99 -13.59 0.96 -3.38
CA TRP A 99 -14.56 -0.01 -2.86
C TRP A 99 -15.93 0.08 -3.51
N PHE A 100 -16.35 1.28 -3.98
CA PHE A 100 -17.75 1.51 -4.37
C PHE A 100 -17.94 1.83 -5.85
N TRP A 101 -16.89 2.25 -6.57
CA TRP A 101 -17.07 2.55 -7.98
C TRP A 101 -17.21 1.29 -8.82
N PRO A 102 -18.10 1.30 -9.82
CA PRO A 102 -18.18 0.25 -10.83
C PRO A 102 -16.94 0.26 -11.72
N ASP A 103 -16.62 -0.90 -12.29
CA ASP A 103 -15.40 -1.11 -13.10
C ASP A 103 -15.27 -0.12 -14.24
N TRP A 104 -16.35 0.15 -14.97
CA TRP A 104 -16.33 1.08 -16.11
C TRP A 104 -15.87 2.48 -15.70
N ARG A 105 -16.32 2.98 -14.53
CA ARG A 105 -15.94 4.30 -14.05
C ARG A 105 -14.46 4.35 -13.62
N MET A 106 -13.96 3.26 -13.03
CA MET A 106 -12.56 3.15 -12.68
C MET A 106 -11.68 3.05 -13.91
N ARG A 107 -12.06 2.23 -14.91
CA ARG A 107 -11.33 2.06 -16.17
C ARG A 107 -11.18 3.37 -16.95
N ASN A 108 -12.15 4.28 -16.89
CA ASN A 108 -12.08 5.59 -17.54
C ASN A 108 -11.05 6.55 -16.92
N LEU A 109 -10.60 6.28 -15.69
CA LEU A 109 -9.65 7.12 -14.96
C LEU A 109 -8.30 6.45 -14.72
N MET A 110 -8.13 5.18 -15.11
CA MET A 110 -6.88 4.47 -14.94
C MET A 110 -6.12 4.31 -16.25
N LYS A 111 -4.82 4.45 -16.17
CA LYS A 111 -3.84 4.01 -17.18
C LYS A 111 -3.02 2.88 -16.58
N VAL A 112 -2.56 1.96 -17.43
CA VAL A 112 -1.69 0.85 -17.02
C VAL A 112 -0.40 0.94 -17.83
N GLU A 113 0.72 0.84 -17.15
CA GLU A 113 2.05 0.75 -17.76
C GLU A 113 2.70 -0.54 -17.32
N GLY A 114 3.24 -1.33 -18.25
CA GLY A 114 3.92 -2.58 -18.00
C GLY A 114 3.00 -3.80 -17.86
N GLU A 115 1.77 -3.75 -18.43
CA GLU A 115 0.84 -4.89 -18.43
C GLU A 115 1.45 -6.14 -19.09
N GLU A 116 2.34 -5.95 -20.08
CA GLU A 116 3.09 -7.00 -20.75
C GLU A 116 3.89 -7.91 -19.80
N HIS A 117 4.35 -7.39 -18.67
CA HIS A 117 5.07 -8.18 -17.67
C HIS A 117 4.15 -9.17 -16.94
N VAL A 118 2.90 -8.77 -16.71
CA VAL A 118 1.87 -9.65 -16.13
C VAL A 118 1.50 -10.73 -17.14
N ILE A 119 1.29 -10.36 -18.40
CA ILE A 119 0.94 -11.30 -19.47
C ILE A 119 2.06 -12.35 -19.64
N ALA A 120 3.31 -11.93 -19.72
CA ALA A 120 4.46 -12.82 -19.86
C ALA A 120 4.62 -13.79 -18.66
N ALA A 121 4.33 -13.32 -17.44
CA ALA A 121 4.34 -14.18 -16.26
C ALA A 121 3.21 -15.22 -16.28
N MET A 122 2.02 -14.80 -16.75
CA MET A 122 0.86 -15.69 -16.90
C MET A 122 1.12 -16.80 -17.93
N GLU A 123 1.66 -16.47 -19.09
CA GLU A 123 1.99 -17.43 -20.14
C GLU A 123 2.97 -18.50 -19.67
N LYS A 124 3.87 -18.14 -18.75
CA LYS A 124 4.82 -19.06 -18.10
C LYS A 124 4.23 -19.79 -16.89
N GLY A 125 2.97 -19.55 -16.52
CA GLY A 125 2.33 -20.12 -15.34
C GLY A 125 3.03 -19.75 -14.02
N GLN A 126 3.65 -18.55 -13.95
CA GLN A 126 4.39 -18.09 -12.79
C GLN A 126 3.47 -17.45 -11.74
N GLY A 127 3.78 -17.66 -10.45
CA GLY A 127 3.30 -16.81 -9.39
C GLY A 127 3.93 -15.43 -9.47
N MET A 128 3.19 -14.38 -9.15
CA MET A 128 3.68 -13.01 -9.19
C MET A 128 3.71 -12.42 -7.79
N LEU A 129 4.90 -12.15 -7.25
CA LEU A 129 5.05 -11.33 -6.05
C LEU A 129 5.04 -9.86 -6.46
N LEU A 130 3.96 -9.15 -6.18
CA LEU A 130 3.83 -7.72 -6.47
C LEU A 130 4.52 -6.95 -5.35
N LEU A 131 5.75 -6.51 -5.59
CA LEU A 131 6.50 -5.66 -4.67
C LEU A 131 5.91 -4.25 -4.71
N SER A 132 5.11 -3.96 -3.71
CA SER A 132 4.41 -2.68 -3.58
C SER A 132 4.92 -1.89 -2.38
N CYS A 133 4.35 -0.72 -2.15
CA CYS A 133 4.63 0.12 -1.00
C CYS A 133 3.37 0.84 -0.53
N HIS A 134 3.42 1.42 0.68
CA HIS A 134 2.29 2.12 1.26
C HIS A 134 2.15 3.53 0.68
N PHE A 135 1.91 3.63 -0.63
CA PHE A 135 1.35 4.85 -1.19
C PHE A 135 -0.04 5.11 -0.61
N LEU A 136 -0.41 6.36 -0.48
CA LEU A 136 -1.75 6.77 -0.04
C LEU A 136 -2.86 6.28 -1.01
N THR A 137 -2.48 5.98 -2.26
CA THR A 137 -3.32 5.35 -3.29
C THR A 137 -3.36 3.81 -3.22
N LEU A 138 -2.98 3.21 -2.09
CA LEU A 138 -2.87 1.75 -1.91
C LEU A 138 -4.15 0.99 -2.27
N GLU A 139 -5.32 1.47 -1.86
CA GLU A 139 -6.60 0.83 -2.18
C GLU A 139 -6.85 0.84 -3.70
N LEU A 140 -6.46 1.93 -4.37
CA LEU A 140 -6.55 2.03 -5.82
C LEU A 140 -5.51 1.17 -6.53
N ASN A 141 -4.31 0.98 -5.95
CA ASN A 141 -3.33 0.03 -6.49
C ASN A 141 -3.93 -1.38 -6.56
N ALA A 142 -4.50 -1.86 -5.46
CA ALA A 142 -5.17 -3.16 -5.42
C ALA A 142 -6.37 -3.24 -6.39
N ARG A 143 -7.15 -2.15 -6.49
CA ARG A 143 -8.31 -2.06 -7.38
C ARG A 143 -7.90 -2.06 -8.85
N CYS A 144 -6.95 -1.21 -9.25
CA CYS A 144 -6.49 -1.10 -10.63
C CYS A 144 -5.81 -2.40 -11.09
N PHE A 145 -4.94 -2.98 -10.25
CA PHE A 145 -4.32 -4.26 -10.56
C PHE A 145 -5.37 -5.37 -10.71
N GLY A 146 -6.35 -5.43 -9.81
CA GLY A 146 -7.44 -6.40 -9.88
C GLY A 146 -8.29 -6.31 -11.16
N LEU A 147 -8.37 -5.13 -11.78
CA LEU A 147 -9.03 -4.93 -13.07
C LEU A 147 -8.18 -5.41 -14.27
N VAL A 148 -6.87 -5.50 -14.12
CA VAL A 148 -5.95 -6.16 -15.07
C VAL A 148 -6.00 -7.67 -14.84
N ARG A 149 -5.74 -8.09 -13.61
CA ARG A 149 -5.76 -9.49 -13.19
C ARG A 149 -6.17 -9.60 -11.71
N PRO A 150 -7.27 -10.30 -11.39
CA PRO A 150 -7.62 -10.57 -10.00
C PRO A 150 -6.48 -11.25 -9.23
N GLY A 151 -5.99 -10.62 -8.18
CA GLY A 151 -4.90 -11.07 -7.34
C GLY A 151 -5.34 -11.44 -5.92
N VAL A 152 -4.36 -11.65 -5.06
CA VAL A 152 -4.49 -11.94 -3.63
C VAL A 152 -3.84 -10.81 -2.85
N GLY A 153 -4.57 -10.18 -1.94
CA GLY A 153 -4.05 -9.10 -1.11
C GLY A 153 -3.61 -9.59 0.26
N VAL A 154 -2.40 -9.20 0.69
CA VAL A 154 -1.98 -9.38 2.09
C VAL A 154 -2.52 -8.21 2.91
N TYR A 155 -3.21 -8.50 4.02
CA TYR A 155 -3.81 -7.45 4.83
C TYR A 155 -3.79 -7.77 6.33
N ARG A 156 -4.11 -6.78 7.12
CA ARG A 156 -4.41 -6.92 8.53
C ARG A 156 -5.92 -6.76 8.71
N PRO A 157 -6.63 -7.75 9.29
CA PRO A 157 -8.05 -7.62 9.62
C PRO A 157 -8.32 -6.42 10.52
N ASN A 158 -9.44 -5.74 10.28
CA ASN A 158 -9.84 -4.59 11.07
C ASN A 158 -10.50 -5.06 12.38
N THR A 159 -10.22 -4.37 13.48
CA THR A 159 -10.84 -4.67 14.78
C THR A 159 -12.32 -4.32 14.85
N ASN A 160 -12.76 -3.33 14.06
CA ASN A 160 -14.17 -3.00 13.90
C ASN A 160 -14.78 -3.90 12.83
N PRO A 161 -15.75 -4.79 13.19
CA PRO A 161 -16.24 -5.81 12.26
C PRO A 161 -17.06 -5.23 11.08
N VAL A 162 -17.63 -4.03 11.20
CA VAL A 162 -18.30 -3.34 10.09
C VAL A 162 -17.27 -2.83 9.08
N LEU A 163 -16.19 -2.24 9.57
CA LEU A 163 -15.09 -1.80 8.71
C LEU A 163 -14.36 -2.99 8.09
N GLU A 164 -14.22 -4.09 8.83
CA GLU A 164 -13.66 -5.34 8.31
C GLU A 164 -14.50 -5.88 7.15
N TYR A 165 -15.82 -5.96 7.36
CA TYR A 165 -16.76 -6.36 6.31
C TYR A 165 -16.60 -5.48 5.06
N ALA A 166 -16.64 -4.17 5.22
CA ALA A 166 -16.55 -3.22 4.10
C ALA A 166 -15.18 -3.31 3.38
N GLN A 167 -14.09 -3.37 4.14
CA GLN A 167 -12.73 -3.47 3.59
C GLN A 167 -12.53 -4.77 2.82
N TYR A 168 -12.93 -5.90 3.39
CA TYR A 168 -12.77 -7.20 2.75
C TYR A 168 -13.55 -7.25 1.43
N HIS A 169 -14.84 -6.93 1.46
CA HIS A 169 -15.69 -6.98 0.27
C HIS A 169 -15.33 -5.91 -0.75
N GLY A 170 -14.96 -4.71 -0.32
CA GLY A 170 -14.48 -3.65 -1.20
C GLY A 170 -13.22 -4.05 -1.96
N ARG A 171 -12.24 -4.65 -1.30
CA ARG A 171 -11.01 -5.15 -1.94
C ARG A 171 -11.27 -6.37 -2.82
N CYS A 172 -12.14 -7.29 -2.40
CA CYS A 172 -12.49 -8.48 -3.17
C CYS A 172 -13.45 -8.19 -4.34
N ALA A 173 -13.95 -6.97 -4.50
CA ALA A 173 -14.73 -6.59 -5.68
C ALA A 173 -13.97 -6.76 -7.01
N SER A 174 -12.64 -6.68 -6.98
CA SER A 174 -11.77 -6.89 -8.16
C SER A 174 -10.68 -7.94 -7.92
N ASN A 175 -10.55 -8.48 -6.72
CA ASN A 175 -9.51 -9.43 -6.35
C ASN A 175 -10.12 -10.77 -5.88
N LYS A 176 -9.31 -11.82 -5.85
CA LYS A 176 -9.76 -13.17 -5.54
C LYS A 176 -10.14 -13.32 -4.06
N TYR A 177 -9.22 -12.98 -3.16
CA TYR A 177 -9.38 -13.07 -1.70
C TYR A 177 -8.26 -12.31 -1.00
N LEU A 178 -8.38 -12.19 0.32
CA LEU A 178 -7.37 -11.60 1.17
C LEU A 178 -6.74 -12.65 2.09
N VAL A 179 -5.46 -12.50 2.36
CA VAL A 179 -4.66 -13.35 3.27
C VAL A 179 -4.19 -12.49 4.44
N ASP A 180 -4.37 -12.99 5.68
CA ASP A 180 -3.82 -12.32 6.85
C ASP A 180 -2.30 -12.21 6.75
N ARG A 181 -1.75 -11.06 7.13
CA ARG A 181 -0.29 -10.81 7.12
C ARG A 181 0.54 -11.81 7.93
N MET A 182 -0.08 -12.55 8.86
CA MET A 182 0.56 -13.60 9.64
C MET A 182 0.46 -14.98 8.99
N ASP A 183 -0.37 -15.15 7.96
CA ASP A 183 -0.54 -16.41 7.25
C ASP A 183 0.46 -16.57 6.08
N VAL A 184 1.72 -16.75 6.42
CA VAL A 184 2.79 -16.99 5.44
C VAL A 184 2.52 -18.23 4.58
N LYS A 185 1.88 -19.27 5.15
CA LYS A 185 1.54 -20.49 4.39
C LYS A 185 0.51 -20.20 3.30
N GLY A 186 -0.49 -19.38 3.60
CA GLY A 186 -1.48 -18.91 2.63
C GLY A 186 -0.84 -18.08 1.52
N MET A 187 0.11 -17.18 1.84
CA MET A 187 0.86 -16.42 0.85
C MET A 187 1.66 -17.32 -0.09
N ILE A 188 2.43 -18.28 0.45
CA ILE A 188 3.19 -19.26 -0.34
C ILE A 188 2.27 -20.09 -1.23
N LYS A 189 1.10 -20.49 -0.70
CA LYS A 189 0.11 -21.25 -1.48
C LYS A 189 -0.41 -20.45 -2.67
N ALA A 190 -0.72 -19.16 -2.47
CA ALA A 190 -1.16 -18.27 -3.55
C ALA A 190 -0.11 -18.21 -4.67
N LEU A 191 1.16 -17.97 -4.33
CA LEU A 191 2.25 -17.92 -5.32
C LEU A 191 2.43 -19.26 -6.05
N ARG A 192 2.37 -20.39 -5.35
CA ARG A 192 2.46 -21.73 -5.98
C ARG A 192 1.31 -22.03 -6.93
N ASN A 193 0.15 -21.44 -6.70
CA ASN A 193 -1.03 -21.56 -7.58
C ASN A 193 -0.96 -20.65 -8.81
N GLY A 194 0.12 -19.89 -9.00
CA GLY A 194 0.24 -18.92 -10.10
C GLY A 194 -0.55 -17.63 -9.87
N ASP A 195 -0.93 -17.33 -8.62
CA ASP A 195 -1.63 -16.10 -8.30
C ASP A 195 -0.68 -14.90 -8.19
N ALA A 196 -1.22 -13.70 -8.41
CA ALA A 196 -0.55 -12.45 -8.07
C ALA A 196 -0.78 -12.14 -6.60
N LEU A 197 0.30 -12.03 -5.81
CA LEU A 197 0.27 -11.71 -4.39
C LEU A 197 0.75 -10.28 -4.17
N TRP A 198 -0.14 -9.38 -3.72
CA TRP A 198 0.22 -8.02 -3.38
C TRP A 198 0.89 -7.96 -1.99
N TYR A 199 2.11 -7.42 -1.93
CA TYR A 199 2.93 -7.38 -0.73
C TYR A 199 3.69 -6.06 -0.60
N ALA A 200 3.57 -5.37 0.55
CA ALA A 200 4.22 -4.09 0.83
C ALA A 200 5.12 -4.21 2.08
N PRO A 201 6.44 -4.36 1.92
CA PRO A 201 7.39 -4.57 3.02
C PRO A 201 7.93 -3.29 3.66
N ASP A 202 7.51 -2.12 3.21
CA ASP A 202 8.10 -0.81 3.49
C ASP A 202 7.78 -0.21 4.87
N HIS A 203 6.97 -0.89 5.70
CA HIS A 203 6.75 -0.48 7.09
C HIS A 203 7.81 -1.09 8.02
N ASP A 204 7.99 -0.45 9.17
CA ASP A 204 8.85 -0.95 10.24
C ASP A 204 8.05 -1.90 11.15
N TYR A 205 8.36 -3.19 11.08
CA TYR A 205 7.72 -4.26 11.84
C TYR A 205 8.50 -4.68 13.10
N GLY A 206 9.56 -3.95 13.43
CA GLY A 206 10.46 -4.29 14.55
C GLY A 206 11.70 -5.05 14.10
N SER A 207 12.52 -5.50 15.04
CA SER A 207 13.76 -6.23 14.77
C SER A 207 13.54 -7.70 14.39
N HIS A 208 12.39 -8.28 14.77
CA HIS A 208 12.10 -9.68 14.48
C HIS A 208 11.92 -9.90 12.96
N ALA A 209 12.63 -10.87 12.40
CA ALA A 209 12.64 -11.18 10.96
C ALA A 209 12.97 -9.97 10.06
N SER A 210 13.82 -9.05 10.57
CA SER A 210 14.31 -7.88 9.86
C SER A 210 15.83 -7.86 9.80
N VAL A 211 16.34 -7.28 8.74
CA VAL A 211 17.76 -6.90 8.58
C VAL A 211 17.85 -5.37 8.53
N PHE A 212 19.05 -4.84 8.82
CA PHE A 212 19.30 -3.40 8.80
C PHE A 212 20.08 -3.06 7.54
N VAL A 213 19.40 -2.40 6.62
CA VAL A 213 19.92 -2.07 5.29
C VAL A 213 19.51 -0.66 4.89
N PRO A 214 20.17 -0.03 3.90
CA PRO A 214 19.83 1.32 3.47
C PRO A 214 18.38 1.43 2.99
N TYR A 215 17.73 2.54 3.39
CA TYR A 215 16.45 2.98 2.85
C TYR A 215 16.41 4.51 2.84
N PHE A 216 16.38 5.11 1.66
CA PHE A 216 16.70 6.52 1.45
C PHE A 216 18.09 6.86 2.07
N ALA A 217 18.22 7.98 2.74
CA ALA A 217 19.46 8.39 3.40
C ALA A 217 19.69 7.71 4.78
N VAL A 218 18.83 6.78 5.19
CA VAL A 218 19.03 6.04 6.45
C VAL A 218 19.75 4.73 6.15
N GLU A 219 21.03 4.66 6.49
CA GLU A 219 21.92 3.53 6.19
C GLU A 219 21.46 2.21 6.85
N GLN A 220 20.87 2.28 8.04
CA GLN A 220 20.48 1.13 8.83
C GLN A 220 18.98 1.19 9.18
N ALA A 221 18.13 1.01 8.19
CA ALA A 221 16.68 0.94 8.34
C ALA A 221 16.24 -0.52 8.50
N ALA A 222 15.49 -0.82 9.56
CA ALA A 222 14.92 -2.15 9.76
C ALA A 222 14.01 -2.52 8.57
N THR A 223 14.32 -3.59 7.87
CA THR A 223 13.63 -4.06 6.67
C THR A 223 13.35 -5.55 6.80
N ILE A 224 12.07 -5.92 6.64
CA ILE A 224 11.62 -7.31 6.79
C ILE A 224 12.16 -8.19 5.66
N THR A 225 12.62 -9.42 6.00
CA THR A 225 13.13 -10.41 5.02
C THR A 225 12.01 -11.20 4.32
N GLY A 226 10.75 -10.94 4.68
CA GLY A 226 9.59 -11.63 4.11
C GLY A 226 9.49 -11.56 2.59
N THR A 227 9.94 -10.45 1.97
CA THR A 227 9.97 -10.31 0.50
C THR A 227 10.86 -11.36 -0.13
N ALA A 228 12.10 -11.53 0.34
CA ALA A 228 13.03 -12.55 -0.13
C ALA A 228 12.46 -13.96 0.09
N THR A 229 11.88 -14.21 1.26
CA THR A 229 11.24 -15.51 1.59
C THR A 229 10.14 -15.85 0.59
N LEU A 230 9.27 -14.92 0.24
CA LEU A 230 8.20 -15.13 -0.73
C LEU A 230 8.74 -15.25 -2.17
N ALA A 231 9.77 -14.48 -2.51
CA ALA A 231 10.39 -14.55 -3.84
C ALA A 231 11.09 -15.90 -4.11
N ARG A 232 11.56 -16.60 -3.04
CA ARG A 232 12.16 -17.95 -3.15
C ARG A 232 11.14 -19.06 -3.48
N VAL A 233 9.85 -18.75 -3.49
CA VAL A 233 8.83 -19.75 -3.89
C VAL A 233 9.06 -20.15 -5.35
N LYS A 234 9.15 -21.47 -5.58
CA LYS A 234 9.45 -21.99 -6.91
C LYS A 234 8.46 -21.44 -7.95
N ASN A 235 8.99 -21.08 -9.13
CA ASN A 235 8.23 -20.53 -10.26
C ASN A 235 7.53 -19.21 -9.92
N THR A 236 8.18 -18.35 -9.12
CA THR A 236 7.68 -17.01 -8.76
C THR A 236 8.55 -15.94 -9.37
N VAL A 237 7.93 -14.89 -9.88
CA VAL A 237 8.59 -13.67 -10.36
C VAL A 237 8.19 -12.48 -9.48
N THR A 238 9.13 -11.56 -9.22
CA THR A 238 8.87 -10.36 -8.42
C THR A 238 8.75 -9.16 -9.35
N LEU A 239 7.61 -8.47 -9.29
CA LEU A 239 7.28 -7.30 -10.11
C LEU A 239 7.06 -6.09 -9.20
N PRO A 240 7.80 -4.98 -9.35
CA PRO A 240 7.43 -3.71 -8.74
C PRO A 240 6.01 -3.31 -9.19
N CYS A 241 5.14 -2.94 -8.24
CA CYS A 241 3.74 -2.60 -8.57
C CYS A 241 3.22 -1.50 -7.65
N TYR A 242 2.94 -0.33 -8.21
CA TYR A 242 2.42 0.81 -7.45
C TYR A 242 1.51 1.69 -8.31
N ASN A 243 0.68 2.49 -7.66
CA ASN A 243 -0.27 3.38 -8.33
C ASN A 243 0.00 4.83 -7.93
N ILE A 244 0.03 5.71 -8.92
CA ILE A 244 0.21 7.15 -8.72
C ILE A 244 -1.03 7.90 -9.20
N ARG A 245 -1.54 8.82 -8.37
CA ARG A 245 -2.54 9.81 -8.76
C ARG A 245 -1.89 10.88 -9.62
N THR A 246 -2.48 11.17 -10.76
CA THR A 246 -2.09 12.24 -11.69
C THR A 246 -3.13 13.36 -11.72
N SER A 247 -2.95 14.37 -12.56
CA SER A 247 -3.95 15.41 -12.80
C SER A 247 -5.19 14.90 -13.54
N GLU A 248 -5.11 13.75 -14.21
CA GLU A 248 -6.14 13.20 -15.08
C GLU A 248 -6.78 11.91 -14.54
N GLY A 249 -6.24 11.33 -13.48
CA GLY A 249 -6.70 10.07 -12.92
C GLY A 249 -5.58 9.34 -12.20
N TYR A 250 -5.37 8.08 -12.55
CA TYR A 250 -4.42 7.19 -11.89
C TYR A 250 -3.59 6.42 -12.91
N THR A 251 -2.31 6.24 -12.63
CA THR A 251 -1.44 5.36 -13.42
C THR A 251 -0.97 4.20 -12.55
N LEU A 252 -1.35 2.98 -12.94
CA LEU A 252 -0.80 1.76 -12.38
C LEU A 252 0.51 1.46 -13.11
N HIS A 253 1.61 1.46 -12.35
CA HIS A 253 2.93 1.08 -12.85
C HIS A 253 3.24 -0.36 -12.44
N ILE A 254 3.57 -1.19 -13.42
CA ILE A 254 4.04 -2.56 -13.23
C ILE A 254 5.44 -2.63 -13.83
N GLY A 255 6.45 -2.73 -12.97
CA GLY A 255 7.84 -2.81 -13.40
C GLY A 255 8.20 -4.14 -14.03
N ALA A 256 9.32 -4.17 -14.76
CA ALA A 256 9.90 -5.41 -15.26
C ALA A 256 10.26 -6.36 -14.10
N PRO A 257 10.25 -7.69 -14.34
CA PRO A 257 10.72 -8.65 -13.36
C PRO A 257 12.10 -8.30 -12.82
N LEU A 258 12.27 -8.35 -11.50
CA LEU A 258 13.58 -8.10 -10.90
C LEU A 258 14.55 -9.20 -11.33
N ALA A 259 15.58 -8.81 -12.09
CA ALA A 259 16.63 -9.73 -12.52
C ALA A 259 17.47 -10.17 -11.30
N ASP A 260 17.87 -11.43 -11.27
CA ASP A 260 18.71 -12.04 -10.22
C ASP A 260 18.14 -11.82 -8.80
N TYR A 261 16.80 -11.90 -8.71
CA TYR A 261 16.08 -11.75 -7.44
C TYR A 261 15.14 -12.94 -7.18
N PRO A 262 15.22 -13.59 -6.01
CA PRO A 262 16.13 -13.29 -4.90
C PRO A 262 17.57 -13.80 -5.14
N SER A 263 18.55 -13.10 -4.57
CA SER A 263 19.98 -13.47 -4.69
C SER A 263 20.38 -14.65 -3.79
N GLY A 264 19.61 -14.90 -2.74
CA GLY A 264 19.91 -15.87 -1.68
C GLY A 264 20.48 -15.23 -0.40
N ASP A 265 20.90 -13.96 -0.45
CA ASP A 265 21.33 -13.17 0.71
C ASP A 265 20.21 -12.21 1.14
N ASP A 266 19.73 -12.36 2.37
CA ASP A 266 18.60 -11.55 2.89
C ASP A 266 18.93 -10.06 2.98
N MET A 267 20.18 -9.67 3.22
CA MET A 267 20.58 -8.25 3.27
C MET A 267 20.59 -7.64 1.86
N VAL A 268 21.17 -8.36 0.90
CA VAL A 268 21.20 -7.94 -0.51
C VAL A 268 19.78 -7.80 -1.06
N ASP A 269 18.93 -8.79 -0.78
CA ASP A 269 17.55 -8.84 -1.25
C ASP A 269 16.70 -7.73 -0.60
N ALA A 270 16.83 -7.51 0.70
CA ALA A 270 16.11 -6.44 1.39
C ALA A 270 16.56 -5.04 0.91
N ALA A 271 17.86 -4.84 0.72
CA ALA A 271 18.40 -3.59 0.17
C ALA A 271 17.91 -3.37 -1.28
N ARG A 272 17.81 -4.43 -2.10
CA ARG A 272 17.27 -4.33 -3.46
C ARG A 272 15.78 -3.96 -3.43
N ALA A 273 14.97 -4.60 -2.59
CA ALA A 273 13.56 -4.25 -2.43
C ALA A 273 13.37 -2.79 -1.99
N ASN A 274 14.18 -2.32 -1.05
CA ASN A 274 14.17 -0.92 -0.61
C ASN A 274 14.49 0.04 -1.76
N ARG A 275 15.51 -0.25 -2.59
CA ARG A 275 15.85 0.60 -3.75
C ARG A 275 14.71 0.69 -4.77
N GLU A 276 14.02 -0.42 -5.06
CA GLU A 276 12.85 -0.41 -5.97
C GLU A 276 11.71 0.46 -5.41
N ILE A 277 11.44 0.33 -4.09
CA ILE A 277 10.41 1.13 -3.43
C ILE A 277 10.82 2.60 -3.39
N GLU A 278 12.08 2.91 -3.07
CA GLU A 278 12.59 4.28 -3.06
C GLU A 278 12.45 4.92 -4.45
N ALA A 279 12.83 4.21 -5.51
CA ALA A 279 12.67 4.68 -6.88
C ALA A 279 11.21 4.98 -7.24
N ALA A 280 10.27 4.16 -6.76
CA ALA A 280 8.84 4.41 -6.92
C ALA A 280 8.39 5.66 -6.14
N VAL A 281 8.79 5.78 -4.86
CA VAL A 281 8.41 6.91 -3.99
C VAL A 281 8.96 8.23 -4.51
N ARG A 282 10.19 8.26 -5.07
CA ARG A 282 10.78 9.48 -5.63
C ARG A 282 10.00 10.05 -6.83
N LYS A 283 9.15 9.24 -7.50
CA LYS A 283 8.28 9.72 -8.60
C LYS A 283 7.10 10.55 -8.10
N ALA A 284 6.60 10.27 -6.89
CA ALA A 284 5.46 10.97 -6.29
C ALA A 284 5.59 10.99 -4.75
N PRO A 285 6.62 11.66 -4.21
CA PRO A 285 6.94 11.58 -2.79
C PRO A 285 5.83 12.13 -1.89
N GLU A 286 5.00 13.05 -2.38
CA GLU A 286 3.83 13.58 -1.67
C GLU A 286 2.71 12.54 -1.49
N GLN A 287 2.77 11.41 -2.20
CA GLN A 287 1.76 10.36 -2.13
C GLN A 287 2.19 9.16 -1.27
N TYR A 288 3.36 9.21 -0.65
CA TYR A 288 3.84 8.14 0.22
C TYR A 288 3.37 8.31 1.68
N MET A 289 3.25 7.21 2.43
CA MET A 289 2.75 7.18 3.82
C MET A 289 3.81 7.66 4.82
N TRP A 290 4.22 8.93 4.76
CA TRP A 290 5.19 9.52 5.70
C TRP A 290 4.68 9.60 7.14
N LEU A 291 3.40 9.36 7.39
CA LEU A 291 2.78 9.42 8.72
C LEU A 291 3.10 8.23 9.63
N HIS A 292 3.71 7.18 9.09
CA HIS A 292 4.17 6.02 9.85
C HIS A 292 5.60 6.24 10.36
N ARG A 293 5.91 5.80 11.59
CA ARG A 293 7.29 5.85 12.14
C ARG A 293 8.15 4.79 11.45
N ARG A 294 8.64 5.08 10.23
CA ARG A 294 9.37 4.13 9.38
C ARG A 294 10.73 3.71 9.95
N PHE A 295 11.36 4.58 10.71
CA PHE A 295 12.73 4.40 11.22
C PHE A 295 12.77 4.24 12.74
N LYS A 296 11.71 3.68 13.36
CA LYS A 296 11.62 3.58 14.83
C LYS A 296 12.55 2.52 15.41
N THR A 297 12.79 1.42 14.68
CA THR A 297 13.60 0.31 15.14
C THR A 297 15.06 0.54 14.80
N ARG A 298 15.92 0.52 15.81
CA ARG A 298 17.35 0.72 15.68
C ARG A 298 18.10 -0.63 15.79
N PRO A 299 19.33 -0.75 15.23
CA PRO A 299 20.12 -1.96 15.31
C PRO A 299 20.43 -2.38 16.77
N SER A 300 20.73 -1.42 17.64
CA SER A 300 20.94 -1.63 19.07
C SER A 300 19.92 -0.85 19.89
N SER A 301 19.58 -1.38 21.07
CA SER A 301 18.77 -0.66 22.06
C SER A 301 19.50 0.54 22.67
N GLU A 302 20.81 0.61 22.52
CA GLU A 302 21.66 1.72 22.98
C GLU A 302 21.68 2.87 21.96
N ASP A 303 21.29 2.63 20.72
CA ASP A 303 21.22 3.65 19.69
C ASP A 303 20.15 4.70 20.02
N ALA A 304 20.48 5.97 19.83
CA ALA A 304 19.52 7.06 19.98
C ALA A 304 18.32 6.87 19.04
N GLY A 305 17.11 6.97 19.59
CA GLY A 305 15.88 6.91 18.81
C GLY A 305 15.75 8.12 17.87
N PHE A 306 15.16 7.89 16.70
CA PHE A 306 14.93 8.97 15.73
C PHE A 306 13.69 9.85 16.00
N TYR A 307 12.77 9.42 16.88
CA TYR A 307 11.50 10.09 17.13
C TYR A 307 11.32 10.56 18.58
#